data_74b3aa9f143cd0f2fa66d84ba1df0c70
#
_entry.id   74b3aa9f143cd0f2fa66d84ba1df0c70
#
_cell.length_a   1.000
_cell.length_b   1.000
_cell.length_c   1.000
_cell.angle_alpha   90.00
_cell.angle_beta   90.00
_cell.angle_gamma   90.00
#
_symmetry.space_group_name_H-M   'P 1'
#
loop_
_entity.id
_entity.type
_entity.pdbx_description
1 polymer ?
#
loop_
_entity_poly.entity_id
_entity_poly.type
_entity_poly.pdbx_seq_one_letter_code
_entity_poly.pdbx_strand_id
1 'polypeptide(L)'
;MLAARWPRLRQSLPRVDLRVRETPVEQWELGDASILVKRDDLTTPSLGGNKARALELLLAGVGLDDVLLTVGSTGSTHALAVAHFGARLGARTEVITWPQEDHDVSLATAARLREIASVTPARSPATAMVRATVRRLLRRVRWIPAGGSSALGALGHAAAALELADQLARDGTPAPDTLVVPLGSGGTAAGLLVGIALAGLPTRVLGVRVVPRVVANRRRVLALARRTAALFAERAQVAAPAIDARRFAIEETQYGGAYARETHAARTSAALVLAREGPALEGTYSAKALAAALALARAAPGERILYWLTFDGRWLDTEALGRRSGALRGADA
;
A
#
# COMPACT_ATOMS: atom_id res chain seq x y z
N MET A 1 10.77 15.29 1.33
CA MET A 1 9.56 16.03 0.91
C MET A 1 8.94 16.83 2.06
N LEU A 2 8.19 16.21 3.02
CA LEU A 2 7.51 16.96 4.10
C LEU A 2 8.46 17.92 4.86
N ALA A 3 9.58 17.42 5.37
CA ALA A 3 10.54 18.23 6.15
C ALA A 3 11.30 19.28 5.32
N ALA A 4 11.29 19.20 4.00
CA ALA A 4 11.84 20.23 3.12
C ALA A 4 10.90 21.43 3.02
N ARG A 5 9.59 21.18 2.93
CA ARG A 5 8.56 22.22 2.85
C ARG A 5 8.17 22.79 4.22
N TRP A 6 8.25 21.97 5.28
CA TRP A 6 7.94 22.34 6.66
C TRP A 6 9.10 21.93 7.58
N PRO A 7 10.10 22.82 7.79
CA PRO A 7 11.35 22.47 8.50
C PRO A 7 11.14 21.94 9.92
N ARG A 8 10.09 22.39 10.62
CA ARG A 8 9.76 21.90 11.97
C ARG A 8 9.52 20.38 12.03
N LEU A 9 9.09 19.77 10.92
CA LEU A 9 8.88 18.32 10.84
C LEU A 9 10.18 17.51 10.96
N ARG A 10 11.37 18.11 10.76
CA ARG A 10 12.65 17.42 10.97
C ARG A 10 12.81 16.95 12.41
N GLN A 11 12.36 17.74 13.36
CA GLN A 11 12.47 17.44 14.79
C GLN A 11 11.23 16.74 15.34
N SER A 12 10.04 17.20 14.92
CA SER A 12 8.76 16.73 15.45
C SER A 12 8.24 15.44 14.83
N LEU A 13 8.82 15.00 13.69
CA LEU A 13 8.43 13.79 12.97
C LEU A 13 9.68 12.94 12.65
N PRO A 14 10.24 12.24 13.64
CA PRO A 14 11.41 11.41 13.43
C PRO A 14 11.11 10.30 12.43
N ARG A 15 12.09 9.95 11.63
CA ARG A 15 12.03 8.84 10.67
C ARG A 15 13.31 8.03 10.69
N VAL A 16 13.21 6.76 10.32
CA VAL A 16 14.36 5.91 10.03
C VAL A 16 14.62 5.90 8.52
N ASP A 17 15.88 5.83 8.12
CA ASP A 17 16.23 5.70 6.70
C ASP A 17 16.07 4.25 6.24
N LEU A 18 14.98 3.96 5.55
CA LEU A 18 14.74 2.70 4.87
C LEU A 18 15.19 2.71 3.39
N ARG A 19 15.90 3.76 2.98
CA ARG A 19 16.31 4.04 1.59
C ARG A 19 15.12 4.24 0.65
N VAL A 20 14.04 4.85 1.17
CA VAL A 20 12.91 5.25 0.33
C VAL A 20 13.35 6.37 -0.62
N ARG A 21 13.12 6.17 -1.91
CA ARG A 21 13.49 7.10 -2.98
C ARG A 21 12.24 7.69 -3.63
N GLU A 22 12.48 8.75 -4.40
CA GLU A 22 11.54 9.22 -5.40
C GLU A 22 11.28 8.09 -6.41
N THR A 23 10.01 7.84 -6.72
CA THR A 23 9.62 6.79 -7.66
C THR A 23 9.12 7.39 -8.96
N PRO A 24 9.40 6.77 -10.14
CA PRO A 24 9.00 7.32 -11.42
C PRO A 24 7.48 7.48 -11.57
N VAL A 25 7.09 8.42 -12.43
CA VAL A 25 5.77 8.48 -13.07
C VAL A 25 6.00 8.11 -14.53
N GLU A 26 5.35 7.05 -14.99
CA GLU A 26 5.50 6.49 -16.32
C GLU A 26 4.17 6.55 -17.06
N GLN A 27 4.21 6.71 -18.39
CA GLN A 27 3.07 6.51 -19.27
C GLN A 27 3.02 5.04 -19.69
N TRP A 28 1.90 4.38 -19.43
CA TRP A 28 1.70 2.99 -19.85
C TRP A 28 0.58 2.88 -20.88
N GLU A 29 0.91 2.28 -22.03
CA GLU A 29 -0.05 1.87 -23.05
C GLU A 29 -0.41 0.40 -22.80
N LEU A 30 -1.69 0.13 -22.47
CA LEU A 30 -2.19 -1.19 -22.10
C LEU A 30 -3.45 -1.53 -22.90
N GLY A 31 -3.28 -2.19 -24.03
CA GLY A 31 -4.35 -2.42 -25.00
C GLY A 31 -4.77 -1.10 -25.64
N ASP A 32 -6.03 -0.75 -25.46
CA ASP A 32 -6.66 0.48 -25.95
C ASP A 32 -6.66 1.65 -24.94
N ALA A 33 -6.02 1.46 -23.78
CA ALA A 33 -5.99 2.44 -22.71
C ALA A 33 -4.58 2.97 -22.46
N SER A 34 -4.51 4.30 -22.25
CA SER A 34 -3.28 5.03 -21.92
C SER A 34 -3.46 5.65 -20.52
N ILE A 35 -2.57 5.33 -19.59
CA ILE A 35 -2.63 5.78 -18.20
C ILE A 35 -1.27 6.18 -17.66
N LEU A 36 -1.25 7.11 -16.69
CA LEU A 36 -0.07 7.38 -15.90
C LEU A 36 0.07 6.33 -14.79
N VAL A 37 1.30 5.93 -14.48
CA VAL A 37 1.60 4.96 -13.43
C VAL A 37 2.65 5.52 -12.48
N LYS A 38 2.29 5.68 -11.20
CA LYS A 38 3.24 5.98 -10.14
C LYS A 38 3.86 4.68 -9.61
N ARG A 39 5.15 4.50 -9.81
CA ARG A 39 5.92 3.27 -9.61
C ARG A 39 6.34 3.08 -8.14
N ASP A 40 5.37 3.05 -7.20
CA ASP A 40 5.69 2.80 -5.78
C ASP A 40 6.16 1.36 -5.48
N ASP A 41 6.15 0.49 -6.47
CA ASP A 41 6.88 -0.78 -6.45
C ASP A 41 8.39 -0.58 -6.36
N LEU A 42 8.91 0.58 -6.79
CA LEU A 42 10.33 0.92 -6.81
C LEU A 42 10.80 1.78 -5.62
N THR A 43 10.02 1.89 -4.55
CA THR A 43 10.32 2.76 -3.39
C THR A 43 11.66 2.48 -2.74
N THR A 44 12.10 1.22 -2.70
CA THR A 44 13.37 0.81 -2.09
C THR A 44 14.12 -0.18 -2.98
N PRO A 45 15.44 -0.36 -2.81
CA PRO A 45 16.21 -1.34 -3.58
C PRO A 45 15.79 -2.79 -3.36
N SER A 46 15.29 -3.10 -2.15
CA SER A 46 14.86 -4.45 -1.76
C SER A 46 13.51 -4.36 -1.07
N LEU A 47 12.58 -5.22 -1.47
CA LEU A 47 11.24 -5.28 -0.91
C LEU A 47 10.56 -3.90 -0.86
N GLY A 48 10.43 -3.28 -2.03
CA GLY A 48 9.77 -1.98 -2.21
C GLY A 48 8.26 -2.02 -1.92
N GLY A 49 7.55 -1.18 -2.61
CA GLY A 49 6.12 -1.02 -2.41
C GLY A 49 5.77 0.08 -1.43
N ASN A 50 4.53 0.47 -1.45
CA ASN A 50 4.03 1.61 -0.68
C ASN A 50 4.21 1.49 0.84
N LYS A 51 4.43 0.27 1.37
CA LYS A 51 4.57 0.05 2.82
C LYS A 51 5.83 0.69 3.39
N ALA A 52 6.92 0.74 2.62
CA ALA A 52 8.17 1.37 3.04
C ALA A 52 7.96 2.84 3.43
N ARG A 53 7.12 3.58 2.69
CA ARG A 53 6.82 4.99 2.99
C ARG A 53 6.19 5.21 4.37
N ALA A 54 5.26 4.34 4.78
CA ALA A 54 4.67 4.39 6.11
C ALA A 54 5.66 3.90 7.19
N LEU A 55 6.45 2.88 6.87
CA LEU A 55 7.36 2.23 7.82
C LEU A 55 8.55 3.13 8.18
N GLU A 56 9.01 4.04 7.33
CA GLU A 56 10.02 5.04 7.71
C GLU A 56 9.62 5.84 8.96
N LEU A 57 8.32 6.12 9.10
CA LEU A 57 7.79 6.85 10.26
C LEU A 57 7.45 5.92 11.42
N LEU A 58 6.85 4.77 11.13
CA LEU A 58 6.40 3.82 12.14
C LEU A 58 7.54 3.09 12.85
N LEU A 59 8.68 2.92 12.17
CA LEU A 59 9.87 2.28 12.71
C LEU A 59 10.92 3.29 13.23
N ALA A 60 10.63 4.57 13.21
CA ALA A 60 11.54 5.57 13.77
C ALA A 60 11.84 5.28 15.25
N GLY A 61 13.13 5.26 15.62
CA GLY A 61 13.59 4.93 16.97
C GLY A 61 13.44 3.44 17.35
N VAL A 62 13.25 2.55 16.39
CA VAL A 62 13.41 1.11 16.56
C VAL A 62 14.92 0.79 16.58
N GLY A 63 15.33 -0.03 17.52
CA GLY A 63 16.71 -0.44 17.68
C GLY A 63 16.87 -1.93 17.98
N LEU A 64 18.08 -2.30 18.33
CA LEU A 64 18.44 -3.64 18.78
C LEU A 64 17.54 -4.04 19.95
N ASP A 65 17.17 -5.31 20.00
CA ASP A 65 16.33 -5.91 21.04
C ASP A 65 14.86 -5.48 21.08
N ASP A 66 14.43 -4.50 20.26
CA ASP A 66 13.02 -4.21 20.13
C ASP A 66 12.24 -5.40 19.56
N VAL A 67 11.02 -5.58 20.05
CA VAL A 67 10.09 -6.56 19.52
C VAL A 67 8.95 -5.83 18.83
N LEU A 68 8.88 -5.95 17.51
CA LEU A 68 7.79 -5.43 16.70
C LEU A 68 6.63 -6.44 16.72
N LEU A 69 5.41 -5.96 16.92
CA LEU A 69 4.21 -6.78 16.82
C LEU A 69 3.30 -6.22 15.74
N THR A 70 2.89 -7.06 14.81
CA THR A 70 1.89 -6.70 13.80
C THR A 70 0.92 -7.85 13.55
N VAL A 71 -0.13 -7.57 12.76
CA VAL A 71 -1.11 -8.57 12.36
C VAL A 71 -1.36 -8.48 10.86
N GLY A 72 -1.72 -9.60 10.25
CA GLY A 72 -2.05 -9.68 8.83
C GLY A 72 -2.65 -11.02 8.43
N SER A 73 -3.12 -11.15 7.21
CA SER A 73 -3.44 -12.46 6.63
C SER A 73 -2.15 -13.27 6.40
N THR A 74 -2.27 -14.56 6.14
CA THR A 74 -1.13 -15.47 5.92
C THR A 74 -0.16 -14.95 4.85
N GLY A 75 -0.69 -14.39 3.73
CA GLY A 75 0.11 -13.77 2.65
C GLY A 75 0.27 -12.25 2.77
N SER A 76 0.33 -11.71 3.98
CA SER A 76 0.40 -10.25 4.18
C SER A 76 1.73 -9.65 3.79
N THR A 77 1.78 -8.92 2.69
CA THR A 77 2.96 -8.14 2.26
C THR A 77 3.32 -7.02 3.24
N HIS A 78 2.34 -6.52 4.01
CA HIS A 78 2.62 -5.57 5.09
C HIS A 78 3.41 -6.24 6.23
N ALA A 79 2.98 -7.42 6.68
CA ALA A 79 3.69 -8.15 7.73
C ALA A 79 5.12 -8.51 7.29
N LEU A 80 5.28 -8.94 6.03
CA LEU A 80 6.60 -9.19 5.44
C LEU A 80 7.46 -7.92 5.43
N ALA A 81 6.92 -6.76 5.05
CA ALA A 81 7.67 -5.51 5.07
C ALA A 81 8.08 -5.09 6.48
N VAL A 82 7.19 -5.24 7.48
CA VAL A 82 7.53 -4.97 8.89
C VAL A 82 8.67 -5.87 9.36
N ALA A 83 8.60 -7.17 9.06
CA ALA A 83 9.64 -8.13 9.45
C ALA A 83 10.98 -7.85 8.74
N HIS A 84 10.95 -7.59 7.43
CA HIS A 84 12.13 -7.27 6.64
C HIS A 84 12.85 -6.02 7.14
N PHE A 85 12.14 -4.92 7.30
CA PHE A 85 12.75 -3.67 7.76
C PHE A 85 13.09 -3.71 9.25
N GLY A 86 12.28 -4.42 10.07
CA GLY A 86 12.60 -4.67 11.48
C GLY A 86 13.91 -5.41 11.65
N ALA A 87 14.12 -6.49 10.90
CA ALA A 87 15.37 -7.26 10.93
C ALA A 87 16.60 -6.42 10.53
N ARG A 88 16.45 -5.53 9.54
CA ARG A 88 17.53 -4.60 9.13
C ARG A 88 17.90 -3.57 10.22
N LEU A 89 16.97 -3.30 11.13
CA LEU A 89 17.18 -2.42 12.30
C LEU A 89 17.63 -3.20 13.55
N GLY A 90 17.80 -4.53 13.44
CA GLY A 90 18.16 -5.41 14.55
C GLY A 90 16.98 -5.79 15.45
N ALA A 91 15.76 -5.42 15.11
CA ALA A 91 14.56 -5.77 15.85
C ALA A 91 14.03 -7.14 15.47
N ARG A 92 13.42 -7.85 16.44
CA ARG A 92 12.66 -9.07 16.19
C ARG A 92 11.22 -8.73 15.84
N THR A 93 10.57 -9.52 14.98
CA THR A 93 9.18 -9.31 14.62
C THR A 93 8.31 -10.50 14.98
N GLU A 94 7.21 -10.24 15.67
CA GLU A 94 6.13 -11.18 15.94
C GLU A 94 4.92 -10.81 15.07
N VAL A 95 4.37 -11.80 14.38
CA VAL A 95 3.22 -11.61 13.50
C VAL A 95 2.12 -12.58 13.89
N ILE A 96 0.92 -12.06 14.12
CA ILE A 96 -0.27 -12.90 14.30
C ILE A 96 -1.04 -12.91 12.99
N THR A 97 -1.18 -14.10 12.37
CA THR A 97 -1.78 -14.26 11.05
C THR A 97 -3.13 -14.95 11.10
N TRP A 98 -4.00 -14.65 10.13
CA TRP A 98 -5.26 -15.38 9.89
C TRP A 98 -5.31 -15.90 8.45
N PRO A 99 -6.12 -16.98 8.19
CA PRO A 99 -6.24 -17.56 6.87
C PRO A 99 -6.79 -16.59 5.82
N GLN A 100 -6.35 -16.75 4.57
CA GLN A 100 -6.89 -16.15 3.36
C GLN A 100 -6.99 -17.19 2.25
N GLU A 101 -7.60 -16.85 1.12
CA GLU A 101 -7.47 -17.66 -0.09
C GLU A 101 -6.01 -17.66 -0.56
N ASP A 102 -5.47 -18.87 -0.83
CA ASP A 102 -4.08 -19.03 -1.24
C ASP A 102 -3.94 -18.78 -2.75
N HIS A 103 -2.84 -18.12 -3.09
CA HIS A 103 -2.34 -17.95 -4.45
C HIS A 103 -0.81 -17.87 -4.39
N ASP A 104 -0.12 -18.04 -5.51
CA ASP A 104 1.34 -18.19 -5.55
C ASP A 104 2.09 -17.09 -4.78
N VAL A 105 1.70 -15.82 -4.98
CA VAL A 105 2.31 -14.69 -4.27
C VAL A 105 2.05 -14.76 -2.77
N SER A 106 0.84 -15.18 -2.34
CA SER A 106 0.53 -15.29 -0.90
C SER A 106 1.32 -16.42 -0.24
N LEU A 107 1.51 -17.54 -0.92
CA LEU A 107 2.31 -18.66 -0.45
C LEU A 107 3.80 -18.30 -0.35
N ALA A 108 4.35 -17.63 -1.38
CA ALA A 108 5.72 -17.13 -1.36
C ALA A 108 5.94 -16.11 -0.23
N THR A 109 4.97 -15.18 -0.04
CA THR A 109 4.99 -14.21 1.07
C THR A 109 4.99 -14.92 2.43
N ALA A 110 4.13 -15.92 2.60
CA ALA A 110 4.02 -16.68 3.86
C ALA A 110 5.30 -17.48 4.15
N ALA A 111 5.90 -18.08 3.13
CA ALA A 111 7.18 -18.79 3.26
C ALA A 111 8.27 -17.86 3.72
N ARG A 112 8.46 -16.73 3.02
CA ARG A 112 9.47 -15.73 3.35
C ARG A 112 9.26 -15.11 4.74
N LEU A 113 8.00 -14.86 5.12
CA LEU A 113 7.67 -14.31 6.43
C LEU A 113 8.10 -15.26 7.56
N ARG A 114 7.91 -16.59 7.41
CA ARG A 114 8.31 -17.59 8.42
C ARG A 114 9.82 -17.70 8.61
N GLU A 115 10.62 -17.33 7.61
CA GLU A 115 12.09 -17.31 7.71
C GLU A 115 12.59 -16.16 8.59
N ILE A 116 11.88 -15.02 8.61
CA ILE A 116 12.40 -13.78 9.21
C ILE A 116 11.57 -13.24 10.38
N ALA A 117 10.46 -13.92 10.75
CA ALA A 117 9.58 -13.51 11.84
C ALA A 117 9.01 -14.70 12.61
N SER A 118 8.66 -14.46 13.88
CA SER A 118 7.87 -15.40 14.67
C SER A 118 6.39 -15.28 14.29
N VAL A 119 5.84 -16.30 13.63
CA VAL A 119 4.45 -16.29 13.14
C VAL A 119 3.56 -17.14 14.04
N THR A 120 2.49 -16.54 14.55
CA THR A 120 1.45 -17.21 15.36
C THR A 120 0.12 -17.20 14.61
N PRO A 121 -0.47 -18.36 14.28
CA PRO A 121 -1.75 -18.43 13.58
C PRO A 121 -2.92 -18.08 14.52
N ALA A 122 -3.92 -17.39 13.98
CA ALA A 122 -5.22 -17.14 14.59
C ALA A 122 -6.33 -17.60 13.64
N ARG A 123 -7.51 -17.92 14.17
CA ARG A 123 -8.65 -18.42 13.38
C ARG A 123 -9.30 -17.35 12.50
N SER A 124 -9.19 -16.08 12.88
CA SER A 124 -9.86 -14.97 12.22
C SER A 124 -9.15 -13.63 12.50
N PRO A 125 -9.43 -12.56 11.72
CA PRO A 125 -8.94 -11.21 12.02
C PRO A 125 -9.30 -10.75 13.44
N ALA A 126 -10.52 -11.05 13.92
CA ALA A 126 -10.96 -10.68 15.26
C ALA A 126 -10.12 -11.36 16.35
N THR A 127 -9.90 -12.67 16.21
CA THR A 127 -9.05 -13.44 17.15
C THR A 127 -7.60 -12.95 17.14
N ALA A 128 -7.07 -12.60 15.95
CA ALA A 128 -5.75 -12.04 15.82
C ALA A 128 -5.63 -10.70 16.58
N MET A 129 -6.62 -9.82 16.45
CA MET A 129 -6.65 -8.54 17.17
C MET A 129 -6.74 -8.71 18.68
N VAL A 130 -7.55 -9.64 19.17
CA VAL A 130 -7.62 -9.97 20.61
C VAL A 130 -6.27 -10.43 21.13
N ARG A 131 -5.64 -11.41 20.44
CA ARG A 131 -4.30 -11.90 20.80
C ARG A 131 -3.25 -10.80 20.78
N ALA A 132 -3.27 -9.93 19.75
CA ALA A 132 -2.35 -8.79 19.69
C ALA A 132 -2.55 -7.82 20.84
N THR A 133 -3.81 -7.55 21.25
CA THR A 133 -4.11 -6.70 22.40
C THR A 133 -3.58 -7.32 23.70
N VAL A 134 -3.84 -8.60 23.94
CA VAL A 134 -3.30 -9.32 25.10
C VAL A 134 -1.77 -9.29 25.11
N ARG A 135 -1.14 -9.55 23.96
CA ARG A 135 0.33 -9.54 23.82
C ARG A 135 0.93 -8.18 24.19
N ARG A 136 0.27 -7.09 23.75
CA ARG A 136 0.68 -5.71 24.08
C ARG A 136 0.54 -5.35 25.55
N LEU A 137 -0.45 -5.93 26.24
CA LEU A 137 -0.65 -5.72 27.69
C LEU A 137 0.34 -6.51 28.54
N LEU A 138 0.71 -7.72 28.11
CA LEU A 138 1.56 -8.64 28.88
C LEU A 138 3.06 -8.47 28.64
N ARG A 139 3.45 -7.88 27.52
CA ARG A 139 4.85 -7.77 27.10
C ARG A 139 5.16 -6.40 26.48
N ARG A 140 6.39 -5.94 26.68
CA ARG A 140 6.87 -4.74 26.01
C ARG A 140 7.08 -5.06 24.52
N VAL A 141 6.16 -4.62 23.68
CA VAL A 141 6.24 -4.76 22.23
C VAL A 141 5.86 -3.44 21.56
N ARG A 142 6.48 -3.16 20.42
CA ARG A 142 6.15 -2.01 19.57
C ARG A 142 5.08 -2.42 18.57
N TRP A 143 3.89 -1.88 18.74
CA TRP A 143 2.77 -2.16 17.86
C TRP A 143 2.86 -1.44 16.53
N ILE A 144 2.85 -2.20 15.44
CA ILE A 144 2.72 -1.69 14.07
C ILE A 144 1.31 -2.05 13.56
N PRO A 145 0.43 -1.06 13.33
CA PRO A 145 -0.94 -1.32 12.92
C PRO A 145 -1.04 -2.10 11.60
N ALA A 146 -2.10 -2.90 11.45
CA ALA A 146 -2.37 -3.64 10.22
C ALA A 146 -2.32 -2.71 8.99
N GLY A 147 -1.54 -3.11 7.97
CA GLY A 147 -1.31 -2.30 6.78
C GLY A 147 -0.56 -0.98 7.00
N GLY A 148 0.00 -0.73 8.20
CA GLY A 148 0.61 0.55 8.57
C GLY A 148 -0.40 1.69 8.76
N SER A 149 -1.70 1.38 8.82
CA SER A 149 -2.79 2.36 8.76
C SER A 149 -3.00 3.06 10.11
N SER A 150 -2.30 4.15 10.28
CA SER A 150 -2.43 5.12 11.38
C SER A 150 -2.24 6.54 10.83
N ALA A 151 -2.55 7.55 11.62
CA ALA A 151 -2.30 8.93 11.22
C ALA A 151 -0.80 9.17 10.92
N LEU A 152 0.09 8.57 11.72
CA LEU A 152 1.54 8.66 11.50
C LEU A 152 1.97 7.96 10.21
N GLY A 153 1.57 6.69 9.99
CA GLY A 153 1.94 5.95 8.79
C GLY A 153 1.37 6.57 7.50
N ALA A 154 0.17 7.16 7.57
CA ALA A 154 -0.44 7.83 6.42
C ALA A 154 0.33 9.10 5.99
N LEU A 155 1.10 9.76 6.88
CA LEU A 155 1.97 10.88 6.51
C LEU A 155 3.06 10.47 5.51
N GLY A 156 3.52 9.22 5.53
CA GLY A 156 4.45 8.70 4.52
C GLY A 156 3.84 8.73 3.11
N HIS A 157 2.55 8.42 3.00
CA HIS A 157 1.83 8.51 1.73
C HIS A 157 1.43 9.96 1.36
N ALA A 158 1.24 10.84 2.34
CA ALA A 158 1.09 12.25 2.06
C ALA A 158 2.38 12.85 1.46
N ALA A 159 3.55 12.43 1.95
CA ALA A 159 4.83 12.78 1.35
C ALA A 159 4.95 12.29 -0.10
N ALA A 160 4.43 11.11 -0.41
CA ALA A 160 4.42 10.55 -1.77
C ALA A 160 3.53 11.34 -2.74
N ALA A 161 2.40 11.87 -2.27
CA ALA A 161 1.55 12.72 -3.10
C ALA A 161 2.19 14.10 -3.35
N LEU A 162 2.94 14.63 -2.40
CA LEU A 162 3.75 15.84 -2.60
C LEU A 162 4.90 15.59 -3.60
N GLU A 163 5.54 14.41 -3.52
CA GLU A 163 6.53 13.97 -4.50
C GLU A 163 5.93 13.93 -5.91
N LEU A 164 4.74 13.35 -6.07
CA LEU A 164 4.01 13.36 -7.33
C LEU A 164 3.76 14.78 -7.83
N ALA A 165 3.30 15.69 -6.96
CA ALA A 165 3.04 17.07 -7.34
C ALA A 165 4.31 17.79 -7.84
N ASP A 166 5.47 17.56 -7.19
CA ASP A 166 6.74 18.12 -7.60
C ASP A 166 7.21 17.55 -8.95
N GLN A 167 6.99 16.26 -9.20
CA GLN A 167 7.29 15.61 -10.47
C GLN A 167 6.45 16.20 -11.60
N LEU A 168 5.13 16.25 -11.41
CA LEU A 168 4.22 16.80 -12.41
C LEU A 168 4.57 18.25 -12.78
N ALA A 169 4.90 19.07 -11.76
CA ALA A 169 5.30 20.46 -11.98
C ALA A 169 6.65 20.57 -12.71
N ARG A 170 7.64 19.75 -12.33
CA ARG A 170 8.96 19.71 -12.96
C ARG A 170 8.88 19.30 -14.44
N ASP A 171 8.04 18.31 -14.73
CA ASP A 171 7.92 17.71 -16.05
C ASP A 171 6.89 18.44 -16.94
N GLY A 172 6.24 19.50 -16.43
CA GLY A 172 5.17 20.20 -17.13
C GLY A 172 3.92 19.36 -17.39
N THR A 173 3.77 18.23 -16.68
CA THR A 173 2.66 17.30 -16.86
C THR A 173 1.44 17.78 -16.06
N PRO A 174 0.27 17.97 -16.69
CA PRO A 174 -0.93 18.35 -15.97
C PRO A 174 -1.33 17.31 -14.90
N ALA A 175 -1.91 17.78 -13.80
CA ALA A 175 -2.38 16.91 -12.72
C ALA A 175 -3.40 15.86 -13.25
N PRO A 176 -3.35 14.61 -12.76
CA PRO A 176 -4.36 13.62 -13.10
C PRO A 176 -5.72 14.02 -12.53
N ASP A 177 -6.80 13.75 -13.28
CA ASP A 177 -8.16 13.96 -12.82
C ASP A 177 -8.51 12.95 -11.73
N THR A 178 -8.12 11.69 -11.95
CA THR A 178 -8.36 10.58 -11.01
C THR A 178 -7.08 9.81 -10.72
N LEU A 179 -6.78 9.64 -9.43
CA LEU A 179 -5.76 8.75 -8.90
C LEU A 179 -6.42 7.47 -8.39
N VAL A 180 -6.08 6.34 -9.00
CA VAL A 180 -6.62 5.01 -8.65
C VAL A 180 -5.63 4.26 -7.77
N VAL A 181 -6.08 3.79 -6.61
CA VAL A 181 -5.23 3.08 -5.63
C VAL A 181 -5.97 1.91 -5.00
N PRO A 182 -5.32 0.76 -4.73
CA PRO A 182 -5.96 -0.34 -4.01
C PRO A 182 -6.33 0.06 -2.58
N LEU A 183 -7.53 -0.29 -2.15
CA LEU A 183 -8.09 0.05 -0.84
C LEU A 183 -8.21 -1.20 0.04
N GLY A 184 -7.18 -1.45 0.86
CA GLY A 184 -7.21 -2.42 1.96
C GLY A 184 -7.57 -1.72 3.28
N SER A 185 -6.61 -1.52 4.18
CA SER A 185 -6.82 -0.85 5.48
C SER A 185 -7.04 0.67 5.40
N GLY A 186 -6.83 1.29 4.23
CA GLY A 186 -7.14 2.68 3.96
C GLY A 186 -6.02 3.69 4.22
N GLY A 187 -4.88 3.27 4.76
CA GLY A 187 -3.77 4.18 5.11
C GLY A 187 -3.21 4.94 3.91
N THR A 188 -3.00 4.24 2.79
CA THR A 188 -2.48 4.84 1.55
C THR A 188 -3.46 5.89 1.00
N ALA A 189 -4.73 5.53 0.81
CA ALA A 189 -5.73 6.45 0.30
C ALA A 189 -5.91 7.68 1.21
N ALA A 190 -5.91 7.49 2.54
CA ALA A 190 -6.01 8.58 3.50
C ALA A 190 -4.81 9.54 3.42
N GLY A 191 -3.59 9.00 3.30
CA GLY A 191 -2.38 9.81 3.15
C GLY A 191 -2.34 10.56 1.82
N LEU A 192 -2.70 9.90 0.71
CA LEU A 192 -2.79 10.52 -0.61
C LEU A 192 -3.78 11.70 -0.61
N LEU A 193 -4.95 11.56 0.03
CA LEU A 193 -5.91 12.65 0.18
C LEU A 193 -5.31 13.86 0.92
N VAL A 194 -4.54 13.61 1.99
CA VAL A 194 -3.86 14.69 2.73
C VAL A 194 -2.79 15.35 1.86
N GLY A 195 -1.96 14.57 1.18
CA GLY A 195 -0.91 15.11 0.33
C GLY A 195 -1.43 15.88 -0.89
N ILE A 196 -2.52 15.41 -1.51
CA ILE A 196 -3.25 16.11 -2.58
C ILE A 196 -3.76 17.48 -2.06
N ALA A 197 -4.37 17.50 -0.86
CA ALA A 197 -4.84 18.74 -0.25
C ALA A 197 -3.69 19.70 0.05
N LEU A 198 -2.55 19.21 0.57
CA LEU A 198 -1.34 19.99 0.84
C LEU A 198 -0.68 20.53 -0.44
N ALA A 199 -0.75 19.78 -1.53
CA ALA A 199 -0.22 20.18 -2.83
C ALA A 199 -1.17 21.10 -3.62
N GLY A 200 -2.43 21.25 -3.20
CA GLY A 200 -3.43 21.99 -3.95
C GLY A 200 -3.86 21.35 -5.27
N LEU A 201 -3.62 20.02 -5.44
CA LEU A 201 -3.96 19.32 -6.67
C LEU A 201 -5.49 19.17 -6.82
N PRO A 202 -6.04 19.31 -8.04
CA PRO A 202 -7.48 19.11 -8.29
C PRO A 202 -7.90 17.64 -8.30
N THR A 203 -6.97 16.73 -8.17
CA THR A 203 -7.09 15.27 -8.32
C THR A 203 -8.08 14.65 -7.32
N ARG A 204 -8.93 13.76 -7.77
CA ARG A 204 -9.74 12.89 -6.90
C ARG A 204 -9.06 11.54 -6.67
N VAL A 205 -9.32 10.88 -5.55
CA VAL A 205 -8.79 9.56 -5.21
C VAL A 205 -9.91 8.53 -5.32
N LEU A 206 -9.71 7.53 -6.16
CA LEU A 206 -10.57 6.36 -6.31
C LEU A 206 -9.91 5.17 -5.61
N GLY A 207 -10.48 4.77 -4.46
CA GLY A 207 -10.02 3.59 -3.73
C GLY A 207 -10.70 2.33 -4.24
N VAL A 208 -9.95 1.41 -4.85
CA VAL A 208 -10.46 0.12 -5.32
C VAL A 208 -10.50 -0.86 -4.15
N ARG A 209 -11.70 -1.12 -3.63
CA ARG A 209 -11.89 -1.90 -2.40
C ARG A 209 -11.64 -3.39 -2.65
N VAL A 210 -10.71 -3.94 -1.87
CA VAL A 210 -10.31 -5.36 -1.94
C VAL A 210 -10.58 -6.13 -0.65
N VAL A 211 -11.22 -5.49 0.33
CA VAL A 211 -11.56 -6.04 1.65
C VAL A 211 -13.05 -5.84 1.95
N PRO A 212 -13.63 -6.53 2.96
CA PRO A 212 -15.00 -6.29 3.36
C PRO A 212 -15.28 -4.83 3.74
N ARG A 213 -16.51 -4.35 3.51
CA ARG A 213 -16.95 -2.96 3.82
C ARG A 213 -16.71 -2.55 5.28
N VAL A 214 -16.76 -3.50 6.20
CA VAL A 214 -16.51 -3.25 7.62
C VAL A 214 -15.05 -2.86 7.87
N VAL A 215 -14.12 -3.34 7.06
CA VAL A 215 -12.68 -3.01 7.15
C VAL A 215 -12.38 -1.67 6.47
N ALA A 216 -12.85 -1.50 5.22
CA ALA A 216 -12.63 -0.27 4.46
C ALA A 216 -13.94 0.28 3.90
N ASN A 217 -14.26 1.50 4.32
CA ASN A 217 -15.38 2.28 3.80
C ASN A 217 -15.03 3.77 3.81
N ARG A 218 -15.84 4.56 3.11
CA ARG A 218 -15.63 5.99 2.94
C ARG A 218 -15.48 6.73 4.28
N ARG A 219 -16.30 6.40 5.26
CA ARG A 219 -16.27 7.04 6.60
C ARG A 219 -14.92 6.80 7.29
N ARG A 220 -14.41 5.56 7.28
CA ARG A 220 -13.13 5.19 7.93
C ARG A 220 -11.94 5.86 7.26
N VAL A 221 -11.90 5.88 5.92
CA VAL A 221 -10.80 6.52 5.17
C VAL A 221 -10.78 8.03 5.42
N LEU A 222 -11.92 8.71 5.34
CA LEU A 222 -12.00 10.15 5.59
C LEU A 222 -11.71 10.50 7.05
N ALA A 223 -12.13 9.68 8.00
CA ALA A 223 -11.76 9.87 9.42
C ALA A 223 -10.25 9.71 9.65
N LEU A 224 -9.61 8.76 8.96
CA LEU A 224 -8.16 8.60 9.02
C LEU A 224 -7.45 9.79 8.35
N ALA A 225 -7.91 10.25 7.19
CA ALA A 225 -7.35 11.41 6.50
C ALA A 225 -7.42 12.68 7.37
N ARG A 226 -8.55 12.92 8.04
CA ARG A 226 -8.70 14.05 8.97
C ARG A 226 -7.74 13.97 10.16
N ARG A 227 -7.59 12.78 10.77
CA ARG A 227 -6.61 12.57 11.85
C ARG A 227 -5.17 12.75 11.36
N THR A 228 -4.86 12.34 10.15
CA THR A 228 -3.55 12.56 9.53
C THR A 228 -3.29 14.04 9.29
N ALA A 229 -4.27 14.77 8.78
CA ALA A 229 -4.20 16.22 8.59
C ALA A 229 -4.01 16.96 9.92
N ALA A 230 -4.72 16.55 10.97
CA ALA A 230 -4.56 17.13 12.31
C ALA A 230 -3.17 16.85 12.89
N LEU A 231 -2.66 15.63 12.78
CA LEU A 231 -1.31 15.27 13.22
C LEU A 231 -0.24 16.07 12.45
N PHE A 232 -0.41 16.21 11.13
CA PHE A 232 0.48 17.04 10.32
C PHE A 232 0.48 18.49 10.82
N ALA A 233 -0.68 19.09 11.01
CA ALA A 233 -0.85 20.48 11.47
C ALA A 233 -0.18 20.72 12.83
N GLU A 234 -0.43 19.80 13.78
CA GLU A 234 0.21 19.80 15.11
C GLU A 234 1.74 19.79 14.99
N ARG A 235 2.28 18.85 14.22
CA ARG A 235 3.73 18.65 14.10
C ARG A 235 4.43 19.72 13.29
N ALA A 236 3.80 20.24 12.26
CA ALA A 236 4.31 21.33 11.42
C ALA A 236 4.04 22.72 12.03
N GLN A 237 3.14 22.82 13.00
CA GLN A 237 2.62 24.07 13.58
C GLN A 237 2.04 25.02 12.52
N VAL A 238 1.16 24.46 11.69
CA VAL A 238 0.42 25.17 10.64
C VAL A 238 -1.07 24.81 10.71
N ALA A 239 -1.90 25.52 9.95
CA ALA A 239 -3.30 25.13 9.81
C ALA A 239 -3.45 23.74 9.15
N ALA A 240 -4.42 22.95 9.61
CA ALA A 240 -4.70 21.66 9.03
C ALA A 240 -5.26 21.80 7.60
N PRO A 241 -4.75 21.03 6.62
CA PRO A 241 -5.32 21.04 5.28
C PRO A 241 -6.78 20.53 5.32
N ALA A 242 -7.64 21.22 4.59
CA ALA A 242 -9.05 20.83 4.46
C ALA A 242 -9.19 19.56 3.61
N ILE A 243 -9.79 18.53 4.18
CA ILE A 243 -10.06 17.27 3.46
C ILE A 243 -11.43 17.34 2.80
N ASP A 244 -11.46 17.62 1.50
CA ASP A 244 -12.69 17.61 0.72
C ASP A 244 -13.17 16.16 0.50
N ALA A 245 -14.24 15.81 1.19
CA ALA A 245 -14.81 14.47 1.10
C ALA A 245 -15.30 14.11 -0.32
N ARG A 246 -15.64 15.07 -1.17
CA ARG A 246 -16.08 14.84 -2.57
C ARG A 246 -14.96 14.30 -3.45
N ARG A 247 -13.69 14.52 -3.07
CA ARG A 247 -12.51 14.02 -3.77
C ARG A 247 -12.19 12.56 -3.46
N PHE A 248 -13.00 11.86 -2.67
CA PHE A 248 -12.80 10.45 -2.39
C PHE A 248 -14.03 9.63 -2.77
N ALA A 249 -13.82 8.65 -3.65
CA ALA A 249 -14.78 7.64 -4.03
C ALA A 249 -14.22 6.23 -3.81
N ILE A 250 -15.11 5.24 -3.76
CA ILE A 250 -14.75 3.82 -3.66
C ILE A 250 -15.35 3.09 -4.85
N GLU A 251 -14.49 2.33 -5.52
CA GLU A 251 -14.84 1.36 -6.54
C GLU A 251 -14.94 -0.02 -5.88
N GLU A 252 -15.99 -0.79 -6.16
CA GLU A 252 -16.31 -2.03 -5.47
C GLU A 252 -16.41 -3.25 -6.39
N THR A 253 -16.46 -3.06 -7.73
CA THR A 253 -16.65 -4.16 -8.69
C THR A 253 -15.52 -5.18 -8.66
N GLN A 254 -14.30 -4.72 -8.29
CA GLN A 254 -13.12 -5.56 -8.22
C GLN A 254 -12.98 -6.33 -6.90
N TYR A 255 -13.94 -6.25 -5.97
CA TYR A 255 -13.83 -6.98 -4.70
C TYR A 255 -13.82 -8.50 -4.87
N GLY A 256 -14.59 -9.03 -5.86
CA GLY A 256 -14.63 -10.46 -6.15
C GLY A 256 -15.37 -11.32 -5.10
N GLY A 257 -16.09 -10.71 -4.15
CA GLY A 257 -16.88 -11.40 -3.12
C GLY A 257 -16.11 -11.81 -1.87
N ALA A 258 -14.78 -11.96 -1.94
CA ALA A 258 -13.93 -12.30 -0.79
C ALA A 258 -12.56 -11.60 -0.85
N TYR A 259 -11.92 -11.49 0.32
CA TYR A 259 -10.53 -11.02 0.40
C TYR A 259 -9.58 -12.03 -0.28
N ALA A 260 -8.61 -11.52 -1.01
CA ALA A 260 -7.64 -12.27 -1.81
C ALA A 260 -8.22 -13.03 -3.02
N ARG A 261 -9.54 -13.09 -3.22
CA ARG A 261 -10.13 -13.70 -4.41
C ARG A 261 -9.85 -12.85 -5.64
N GLU A 262 -9.17 -13.43 -6.61
CA GLU A 262 -8.90 -12.76 -7.88
C GLU A 262 -10.16 -12.57 -8.73
N THR A 263 -10.19 -11.52 -9.53
CA THR A 263 -11.22 -11.29 -10.56
C THR A 263 -10.65 -11.60 -11.94
N HIS A 264 -11.52 -11.93 -12.90
CA HIS A 264 -11.09 -12.12 -14.30
C HIS A 264 -10.42 -10.84 -14.84
N ALA A 265 -11.00 -9.68 -14.59
CA ALA A 265 -10.43 -8.39 -15.00
C ALA A 265 -9.03 -8.14 -14.39
N ALA A 266 -8.80 -8.52 -13.13
CA ALA A 266 -7.49 -8.41 -12.52
C ALA A 266 -6.44 -9.30 -13.22
N ARG A 267 -6.78 -10.56 -13.52
CA ARG A 267 -5.89 -11.46 -14.28
C ARG A 267 -5.55 -10.92 -15.66
N THR A 268 -6.57 -10.46 -16.40
CA THR A 268 -6.37 -9.85 -17.72
C THR A 268 -5.46 -8.63 -17.65
N SER A 269 -5.66 -7.75 -16.66
CA SER A 269 -4.84 -6.55 -16.48
C SER A 269 -3.39 -6.91 -16.15
N ALA A 270 -3.16 -7.91 -15.29
CA ALA A 270 -1.82 -8.39 -14.97
C ALA A 270 -1.12 -8.98 -16.21
N ALA A 271 -1.84 -9.74 -17.05
CA ALA A 271 -1.32 -10.30 -18.29
C ALA A 271 -0.90 -9.20 -19.29
N LEU A 272 -1.65 -8.11 -19.39
CA LEU A 272 -1.28 -6.96 -20.23
C LEU A 272 0.04 -6.32 -19.79
N VAL A 273 0.29 -6.23 -18.47
CA VAL A 273 1.55 -5.70 -17.95
C VAL A 273 2.71 -6.64 -18.25
N LEU A 274 2.52 -7.94 -18.06
CA LEU A 274 3.55 -8.94 -18.38
C LEU A 274 3.89 -8.98 -19.87
N ALA A 275 2.90 -8.82 -20.76
CA ALA A 275 3.10 -8.80 -22.22
C ALA A 275 3.99 -7.62 -22.70
N ARG A 276 4.11 -6.56 -21.90
CA ARG A 276 5.03 -5.45 -22.14
C ARG A 276 6.33 -5.53 -21.33
N GLU A 277 6.65 -6.70 -20.80
CA GLU A 277 7.81 -6.91 -19.92
C GLU A 277 7.80 -6.06 -18.65
N GLY A 278 6.59 -5.69 -18.20
CA GLY A 278 6.39 -4.92 -16.97
C GLY A 278 6.46 -5.79 -15.72
N PRO A 279 6.36 -5.17 -14.52
CA PRO A 279 6.46 -5.89 -13.26
C PRO A 279 5.29 -6.86 -13.04
N ALA A 280 5.57 -7.98 -12.36
CA ALA A 280 4.52 -8.89 -11.92
C ALA A 280 3.58 -8.18 -10.94
N LEU A 281 2.27 -8.28 -11.18
CA LEU A 281 1.23 -7.75 -10.31
C LEU A 281 0.58 -8.88 -9.53
N GLU A 282 0.35 -8.65 -8.24
CA GLU A 282 -0.39 -9.62 -7.42
C GLU A 282 -1.91 -9.40 -7.53
N GLY A 283 -2.67 -10.49 -7.46
CA GLY A 283 -4.11 -10.52 -7.72
C GLY A 283 -5.01 -9.92 -6.62
N THR A 284 -4.46 -9.67 -5.41
CA THR A 284 -5.26 -9.18 -4.27
C THR A 284 -5.50 -7.68 -4.32
N TYR A 285 -4.48 -6.89 -4.67
CA TYR A 285 -4.45 -5.42 -4.62
C TYR A 285 -4.14 -4.79 -5.98
N SER A 286 -2.91 -5.00 -6.48
CA SER A 286 -2.35 -4.23 -7.59
C SER A 286 -3.06 -4.52 -8.91
N ALA A 287 -3.28 -5.78 -9.26
CA ALA A 287 -3.98 -6.14 -10.48
C ALA A 287 -5.44 -5.68 -10.49
N LYS A 288 -6.13 -5.71 -9.34
CA LYS A 288 -7.51 -5.21 -9.21
C LYS A 288 -7.60 -3.70 -9.40
N ALA A 289 -6.65 -2.97 -8.80
CA ALA A 289 -6.62 -1.52 -8.96
C ALA A 289 -6.28 -1.11 -10.40
N LEU A 290 -5.38 -1.84 -11.07
CA LEU A 290 -5.12 -1.63 -12.49
C LEU A 290 -6.35 -1.92 -13.35
N ALA A 291 -7.07 -3.02 -13.08
CA ALA A 291 -8.32 -3.33 -13.81
C ALA A 291 -9.34 -2.19 -13.72
N ALA A 292 -9.52 -1.61 -12.52
CA ALA A 292 -10.40 -0.47 -12.33
C ALA A 292 -9.89 0.79 -13.05
N ALA A 293 -8.56 1.04 -13.04
CA ALA A 293 -7.95 2.17 -13.75
C ALA A 293 -8.17 2.07 -15.27
N LEU A 294 -7.95 0.88 -15.85
CA LEU A 294 -8.18 0.64 -17.28
C LEU A 294 -9.67 0.75 -17.66
N ALA A 295 -10.55 0.22 -16.81
CA ALA A 295 -12.00 0.37 -17.03
C ALA A 295 -12.43 1.84 -17.01
N LEU A 296 -11.89 2.63 -16.08
CA LEU A 296 -12.18 4.06 -16.00
C LEU A 296 -11.62 4.82 -17.21
N ALA A 297 -10.38 4.53 -17.64
CA ALA A 297 -9.77 5.18 -18.81
C ALA A 297 -10.59 4.94 -20.10
N ARG A 298 -11.14 3.72 -20.26
CA ARG A 298 -12.05 3.40 -21.38
C ARG A 298 -13.39 4.11 -21.28
N ALA A 299 -13.94 4.22 -20.08
CA ALA A 299 -15.26 4.85 -19.86
C ALA A 299 -15.20 6.37 -19.96
N ALA A 300 -14.05 6.98 -19.72
CA ALA A 300 -13.84 8.42 -19.71
C ALA A 300 -12.57 8.82 -20.51
N PRO A 301 -12.59 8.72 -21.85
CA PRO A 301 -11.39 8.93 -22.68
C PRO A 301 -10.74 10.31 -22.55
N GLY A 302 -11.46 11.31 -22.02
CA GLY A 302 -10.93 12.65 -21.75
C GLY A 302 -10.29 12.81 -20.38
N GLU A 303 -10.44 11.86 -19.47
CA GLU A 303 -9.88 11.93 -18.12
C GLU A 303 -8.45 11.41 -18.10
N ARG A 304 -7.57 12.13 -17.41
CA ARG A 304 -6.20 11.72 -17.14
C ARG A 304 -6.17 10.84 -15.89
N ILE A 305 -5.96 9.55 -16.08
CA ILE A 305 -5.97 8.54 -15.02
C ILE A 305 -4.54 8.25 -14.57
N LEU A 306 -4.29 8.28 -13.26
CA LEU A 306 -3.04 7.81 -12.67
C LEU A 306 -3.31 6.57 -11.80
N TYR A 307 -2.69 5.46 -12.15
CA TYR A 307 -2.66 4.25 -11.34
C TYR A 307 -1.47 4.29 -10.37
N TRP A 308 -1.74 4.05 -9.08
CA TRP A 308 -0.70 3.96 -8.06
C TRP A 308 -0.30 2.51 -7.85
N LEU A 309 0.81 2.09 -8.44
CA LEU A 309 1.33 0.73 -8.31
C LEU A 309 2.00 0.56 -6.94
N THR A 310 1.41 -0.28 -6.08
CA THR A 310 1.78 -0.38 -4.66
C THR A 310 2.62 -1.58 -4.29
N PHE A 311 2.68 -2.60 -5.15
CA PHE A 311 3.32 -3.88 -4.84
C PHE A 311 4.63 -4.04 -5.61
N ASP A 312 5.70 -4.40 -4.90
CA ASP A 312 6.96 -4.81 -5.50
C ASP A 312 6.99 -6.33 -5.69
N GLY A 313 6.97 -6.77 -6.94
CA GLY A 313 7.07 -8.18 -7.31
C GLY A 313 8.50 -8.66 -7.58
N ARG A 314 9.51 -7.79 -7.55
CA ARG A 314 10.90 -8.12 -7.93
C ARG A 314 11.57 -9.17 -7.03
N TRP A 315 11.10 -9.31 -5.80
CA TRP A 315 11.58 -10.31 -4.85
C TRP A 315 10.96 -11.70 -5.07
N LEU A 316 9.96 -11.81 -5.93
CA LEU A 316 9.34 -13.08 -6.30
C LEU A 316 10.22 -13.77 -7.36
N ASP A 317 10.48 -15.05 -7.16
CA ASP A 317 11.04 -15.90 -8.22
C ASP A 317 9.96 -16.17 -9.27
N THR A 318 9.94 -15.36 -10.32
CA THR A 318 8.93 -15.46 -11.40
C THR A 318 9.04 -16.76 -12.19
N GLU A 319 10.22 -17.39 -12.26
CA GLU A 319 10.38 -18.70 -12.89
C GLU A 319 9.77 -19.81 -12.05
N ALA A 320 9.94 -19.77 -10.72
CA ALA A 320 9.31 -20.75 -9.82
C ALA A 320 7.78 -20.61 -9.81
N LEU A 321 7.25 -19.39 -9.92
CA LEU A 321 5.81 -19.12 -10.03
C LEU A 321 5.23 -19.65 -11.36
N GLY A 322 5.94 -19.45 -12.48
CA GLY A 322 5.53 -19.94 -13.80
C GLY A 322 5.48 -21.45 -13.90
N ARG A 323 6.44 -22.16 -13.30
CA ARG A 323 6.48 -23.63 -13.26
C ARG A 323 5.31 -24.22 -12.47
N ARG A 324 4.87 -23.60 -11.37
CA ARG A 324 3.71 -24.05 -10.57
C ARG A 324 2.39 -23.83 -11.28
N SER A 325 2.23 -22.70 -11.95
CA SER A 325 1.02 -22.41 -12.75
C SER A 325 0.85 -23.36 -13.95
N GLY A 326 1.95 -23.81 -14.56
CA GLY A 326 1.94 -24.83 -15.62
C GLY A 326 1.55 -26.23 -15.12
N ALA A 327 2.00 -26.60 -13.92
CA ALA A 327 1.67 -27.91 -13.32
C ALA A 327 0.19 -28.04 -12.93
N LEU A 328 -0.47 -26.95 -12.54
CA LEU A 328 -1.91 -26.95 -12.22
C LEU A 328 -2.80 -27.03 -13.46
N ARG A 329 -2.33 -26.56 -14.63
CA ARG A 329 -3.08 -26.69 -15.90
C ARG A 329 -2.98 -28.08 -16.54
N GLY A 330 -2.00 -28.90 -16.14
CA GLY A 330 -1.81 -30.26 -16.64
C GLY A 330 -2.53 -31.31 -15.81
N ALA A 331 -3.18 -30.96 -14.69
CA ALA A 331 -3.90 -31.91 -13.82
C ALA A 331 -5.42 -31.94 -14.11
N ASP A 332 -5.93 -31.06 -14.96
CA ASP A 332 -7.35 -30.96 -15.36
C ASP A 332 -7.54 -31.30 -16.87
N ALA A 333 -6.59 -32.01 -17.49
CA ALA A 333 -6.66 -32.48 -18.87
C ALA A 333 -6.83 -34.01 -18.95
#